data_1e4f68ed63d490c073fed7023df8a9ae
#
_entry.id   1e4f68ed63d490c073fed7023df8a9ae
#
_cell.length_a   1.000
_cell.length_b   1.000
_cell.length_c   1.000
_cell.angle_alpha   90.00
_cell.angle_beta   90.00
_cell.angle_gamma   90.00
#
_symmetry.space_group_name_H-M   'P 1'
#
loop_
_entity.id
_entity.type
_entity.pdbx_description
1 polymer ?
#
loop_
_entity_poly.entity_id
_entity_poly.type
_entity_poly.pdbx_seq_one_letter_code
_entity_poly.pdbx_strand_id
1 'polypeptide(L)'
;MLEEKGLCYEMISEFSYWLIMSEENPLSKKEQITFDDLQGYIEIAHADPYVPSLPLAKVVKEELPDNIDRRIFIFERASQFDLLSNNPETFMWVSPAPESVLKRYNLVQKKCVDNKKIYKDILVYKQGYKLSEIDKKFITALCESKRKNLQNK
;
A
#
# COMPACT_ATOMS: atom_id res chain seq x y z
N MET A 1 18.03 15.97 -5.42
CA MET A 1 17.72 15.56 -4.03
C MET A 1 18.41 14.27 -3.58
N LEU A 2 18.24 13.08 -4.22
CA LEU A 2 18.98 11.86 -3.82
C LEU A 2 20.45 11.96 -4.23
N GLU A 3 20.72 12.41 -5.43
CA GLU A 3 22.08 12.60 -5.97
C GLU A 3 22.91 13.59 -5.14
N GLU A 4 22.32 14.67 -4.66
CA GLU A 4 22.97 15.65 -3.76
C GLU A 4 23.40 15.02 -2.42
N LYS A 5 22.77 13.91 -2.02
CA LYS A 5 23.13 13.13 -0.84
C LYS A 5 24.08 11.98 -1.14
N GLY A 6 24.61 11.90 -2.38
CA GLY A 6 25.49 10.80 -2.80
C GLY A 6 24.76 9.44 -2.86
N LEU A 7 23.48 9.45 -3.20
CA LEU A 7 22.65 8.25 -3.34
C LEU A 7 22.31 8.00 -4.80
N CYS A 8 22.32 6.73 -5.20
CA CYS A 8 21.81 6.23 -6.46
C CYS A 8 20.49 5.49 -6.23
N TYR A 9 19.67 5.37 -7.27
CA TYR A 9 18.44 4.59 -7.20
C TYR A 9 18.18 3.82 -8.50
N GLU A 10 17.50 2.71 -8.38
CA GLU A 10 16.98 1.89 -9.48
C GLU A 10 15.51 1.59 -9.25
N MET A 11 14.71 1.62 -10.32
CA MET A 11 13.30 1.31 -10.23
C MET A 11 13.09 -0.21 -10.13
N ILE A 12 12.35 -0.65 -9.12
CA ILE A 12 11.99 -2.07 -8.91
C ILE A 12 10.65 -2.40 -9.52
N SER A 13 9.63 -1.56 -9.27
CA SER A 13 8.28 -1.78 -9.78
C SER A 13 7.46 -0.49 -9.81
N GLU A 14 6.42 -0.50 -10.64
CA GLU A 14 5.35 0.50 -10.62
C GLU A 14 4.04 -0.20 -10.24
N PHE A 15 3.19 0.48 -9.49
CA PHE A 15 1.89 -0.04 -9.08
C PHE A 15 0.91 1.10 -8.76
N SER A 16 -0.37 0.80 -8.72
CA SER A 16 -1.39 1.64 -8.09
C SER A 16 -1.86 1.01 -6.79
N TYR A 17 -2.32 1.83 -5.85
CA TYR A 17 -3.00 1.28 -4.68
C TYR A 17 -4.36 0.74 -5.04
N TRP A 18 -4.68 -0.39 -4.44
CA TRP A 18 -5.98 -1.04 -4.49
C TRP A 18 -6.61 -0.96 -3.11
N LEU A 19 -7.92 -1.14 -3.08
CA LEU A 19 -8.68 -1.28 -1.86
C LEU A 19 -8.56 -2.71 -1.36
N ILE A 20 -8.30 -2.90 -0.07
CA ILE A 20 -8.42 -4.18 0.62
C ILE A 20 -9.47 -4.05 1.71
N MET A 21 -10.31 -5.06 1.84
CA MET A 21 -11.43 -5.07 2.76
C MET A 21 -11.85 -6.51 3.08
N SER A 22 -12.69 -6.69 4.10
CA SER A 22 -13.32 -7.98 4.39
C SER A 22 -14.13 -8.49 3.19
N GLU A 23 -14.20 -9.79 2.99
CA GLU A 23 -15.13 -10.43 2.02
C GLU A 23 -16.59 -10.07 2.33
N GLU A 24 -16.90 -9.79 3.60
CA GLU A 24 -18.25 -9.41 4.06
C GLU A 24 -18.56 -7.92 3.80
N ASN A 25 -17.58 -7.11 3.45
CA ASN A 25 -17.83 -5.70 3.12
C ASN A 25 -18.74 -5.60 1.90
N PRO A 26 -19.82 -4.81 1.95
CA PRO A 26 -20.74 -4.66 0.80
C PRO A 26 -20.06 -4.23 -0.49
N LEU A 27 -18.97 -3.45 -0.42
CA LEU A 27 -18.18 -3.02 -1.58
C LEU A 27 -17.47 -4.19 -2.27
N SER A 28 -17.23 -5.30 -1.57
CA SER A 28 -16.59 -6.49 -2.14
C SER A 28 -17.37 -7.07 -3.34
N LYS A 29 -18.68 -6.87 -3.35
CA LYS A 29 -19.62 -7.39 -4.37
C LYS A 29 -19.77 -6.44 -5.57
N LYS A 30 -19.30 -5.21 -5.48
CA LYS A 30 -19.35 -4.25 -6.59
C LYS A 30 -18.35 -4.61 -7.68
N GLU A 31 -18.73 -4.45 -8.94
CA GLU A 31 -17.82 -4.60 -10.07
C GLU A 31 -16.83 -3.44 -10.14
N GLN A 32 -17.31 -2.24 -9.88
CA GLN A 32 -16.51 -1.02 -9.88
C GLN A 32 -16.75 -0.26 -8.58
N ILE A 33 -15.67 0.24 -7.99
CA ILE A 33 -15.71 1.07 -6.78
C ILE A 33 -15.17 2.45 -7.14
N THR A 34 -15.90 3.49 -6.76
CA THR A 34 -15.54 4.91 -6.92
C THR A 34 -15.11 5.51 -5.59
N PHE A 35 -14.58 6.74 -5.59
CA PHE A 35 -14.33 7.47 -4.33
C PHE A 35 -15.62 7.77 -3.56
N ASP A 36 -16.71 8.03 -4.26
CA ASP A 36 -18.01 8.29 -3.62
C ASP A 36 -18.55 7.07 -2.88
N ASP A 37 -18.26 5.87 -3.38
CA ASP A 37 -18.65 4.62 -2.70
C ASP A 37 -17.96 4.42 -1.36
N LEU A 38 -16.82 5.07 -1.14
CA LEU A 38 -16.07 4.97 0.11
C LEU A 38 -16.61 5.90 1.20
N GLN A 39 -17.49 6.82 0.86
CA GLN A 39 -18.14 7.69 1.83
C GLN A 39 -18.98 6.84 2.81
N GLY A 40 -18.80 7.11 4.10
CA GLY A 40 -19.46 6.35 5.15
C GLY A 40 -18.70 5.12 5.65
N TYR A 41 -17.68 4.66 4.92
CA TYR A 41 -16.76 3.62 5.39
C TYR A 41 -15.59 4.22 6.17
N ILE A 42 -14.92 3.40 6.96
CA ILE A 42 -13.78 3.80 7.79
C ILE A 42 -12.49 3.36 7.11
N GLU A 43 -11.61 4.31 6.83
CA GLU A 43 -10.29 4.00 6.31
C GLU A 43 -9.35 3.57 7.44
N ILE A 44 -8.74 2.39 7.30
CA ILE A 44 -7.59 2.00 8.10
C ILE A 44 -6.33 2.50 7.41
N ALA A 45 -5.69 3.48 8.01
CA ALA A 45 -4.49 4.08 7.50
C ALA A 45 -3.26 3.60 8.29
N HIS A 46 -2.15 3.37 7.58
CA HIS A 46 -0.89 3.15 8.26
C HIS A 46 -0.44 4.46 8.90
N ALA A 47 -0.29 4.45 10.22
CA ALA A 47 0.34 5.54 10.93
C ALA A 47 1.84 5.48 10.64
N ASP A 48 2.31 6.34 9.74
CA ASP A 48 3.73 6.47 9.51
C ASP A 48 4.34 7.23 10.71
N PRO A 49 5.15 6.57 11.56
CA PRO A 49 5.58 7.17 12.81
C PRO A 49 6.57 8.31 12.61
N TYR A 50 6.98 8.58 11.38
CA TYR A 50 8.17 9.38 11.20
C TYR A 50 8.09 10.49 10.15
N VAL A 51 7.45 11.59 10.54
CA VAL A 51 7.88 12.92 10.09
C VAL A 51 8.26 13.71 11.35
N PRO A 52 9.54 13.75 11.74
CA PRO A 52 9.99 14.32 13.03
C PRO A 52 9.59 15.77 13.26
N SER A 53 9.18 16.47 12.22
CA SER A 53 8.93 17.91 12.21
C SER A 53 7.46 18.31 12.14
N LEU A 54 6.51 17.36 12.02
CA LEU A 54 5.09 17.68 11.89
C LEU A 54 4.24 16.91 12.89
N PRO A 55 3.28 17.58 13.56
CA PRO A 55 2.25 16.88 14.33
C PRO A 55 1.50 15.90 13.43
N LEU A 56 1.19 14.68 13.92
CA LEU A 56 0.47 13.63 13.20
C LEU A 56 -0.78 14.13 12.46
N ALA A 57 -1.49 15.11 13.06
CA ALA A 57 -2.66 15.76 12.47
C ALA A 57 -2.35 16.61 11.22
N LYS A 58 -1.07 16.96 10.99
CA LYS A 58 -0.62 17.74 9.82
C LYS A 58 0.13 16.92 8.78
N VAL A 59 0.32 15.63 9.01
CA VAL A 59 0.82 14.70 8.00
C VAL A 59 -0.35 14.40 7.06
N VAL A 60 -0.60 15.33 6.16
CA VAL A 60 -1.47 15.06 5.01
C VAL A 60 -0.72 14.06 4.14
N LYS A 61 -1.20 12.82 4.11
CA LYS A 61 -0.80 11.90 3.05
C LYS A 61 -1.37 12.47 1.76
N GLU A 62 -0.54 13.13 0.97
CA GLU A 62 -0.90 13.63 -0.38
C GLU A 62 -1.50 12.54 -1.29
N GLU A 63 -1.60 11.35 -0.78
CA GLU A 63 -1.86 10.11 -1.50
C GLU A 63 -3.31 9.68 -1.46
N LEU A 64 -4.11 10.21 -0.55
CA LEU A 64 -5.45 9.73 -0.31
C LEU A 64 -6.47 10.85 -0.50
N PRO A 65 -7.66 10.55 -1.02
CA PRO A 65 -8.70 11.56 -1.19
C PRO A 65 -9.06 12.19 0.17
N ASP A 66 -9.12 13.51 0.21
CA ASP A 66 -9.47 14.28 1.41
C ASP A 66 -10.93 14.11 1.87
N ASN A 67 -11.75 13.41 1.07
CA ASN A 67 -13.17 13.23 1.31
C ASN A 67 -13.52 12.08 2.27
N ILE A 68 -12.55 11.47 2.93
CA ILE A 68 -12.80 10.41 3.91
C ILE A 68 -12.71 11.00 5.31
N ASP A 69 -13.89 11.18 5.91
CA ASP A 69 -14.03 11.82 7.23
C ASP A 69 -13.63 10.92 8.40
N ARG A 70 -13.53 9.60 8.17
CA ARG A 70 -13.29 8.62 9.23
C ARG A 70 -12.03 7.81 8.94
N ARG A 71 -11.02 7.96 9.81
CA ARG A 71 -9.76 7.20 9.74
C ARG A 71 -9.36 6.64 11.08
N ILE A 72 -8.85 5.41 11.04
CA ILE A 72 -8.16 4.76 12.17
C ILE A 72 -6.70 4.60 11.78
N PHE A 73 -5.80 5.19 12.56
CA PHE A 73 -4.36 5.08 12.32
C PHE A 73 -3.79 3.92 13.13
N ILE A 74 -3.14 2.98 12.46
CA ILE A 74 -2.52 1.80 13.06
C ILE A 74 -1.08 1.68 12.60
N PHE A 75 -0.15 1.50 13.55
CA PHE A 75 1.29 1.40 13.27
C PHE A 75 1.72 0.01 12.82
N GLU A 76 1.04 -1.03 13.29
CA GLU A 76 1.45 -2.40 13.09
C GLU A 76 0.60 -3.08 12.01
N ARG A 77 1.27 -3.70 11.02
CA ARG A 77 0.61 -4.23 9.81
C ARG A 77 -0.32 -5.41 10.08
N ALA A 78 0.04 -6.31 10.97
CA ALA A 78 -0.80 -7.48 11.26
C ALA A 78 -2.12 -7.05 11.92
N SER A 79 -2.07 -6.09 12.84
CA SER A 79 -3.27 -5.51 13.47
C SER A 79 -4.19 -4.83 12.46
N GLN A 80 -3.64 -4.27 11.37
CA GLN A 80 -4.47 -3.71 10.29
C GLN A 80 -5.31 -4.81 9.61
N PHE A 81 -4.72 -5.96 9.33
CA PHE A 81 -5.44 -7.08 8.70
C PHE A 81 -6.48 -7.70 9.61
N ASP A 82 -6.15 -7.85 10.89
CA ASP A 82 -7.11 -8.33 11.89
C ASP A 82 -8.31 -7.39 12.02
N LEU A 83 -8.07 -6.08 12.04
CA LEU A 83 -9.13 -5.08 12.11
C LEU A 83 -10.02 -5.11 10.86
N LEU A 84 -9.43 -5.19 9.66
CA LEU A 84 -10.15 -5.30 8.40
C LEU A 84 -11.01 -6.57 8.35
N SER A 85 -10.45 -7.70 8.79
CA SER A 85 -11.12 -9.00 8.78
C SER A 85 -12.38 -9.02 9.65
N ASN A 86 -12.32 -8.34 10.80
CA ASN A 86 -13.39 -8.35 11.80
C ASN A 86 -14.36 -7.17 11.70
N ASN A 87 -14.15 -6.23 10.79
CA ASN A 87 -14.96 -5.02 10.65
C ASN A 87 -15.33 -4.73 9.19
N PRO A 88 -16.48 -5.23 8.72
CA PRO A 88 -16.90 -5.07 7.32
C PRO A 88 -17.10 -3.62 6.87
N GLU A 89 -17.18 -2.66 7.79
CA GLU A 89 -17.33 -1.23 7.48
C GLU A 89 -15.97 -0.54 7.20
N THR A 90 -14.89 -1.33 7.17
CA THR A 90 -13.53 -0.79 7.01
C THR A 90 -12.90 -1.16 5.68
N PHE A 91 -12.00 -0.33 5.22
CA PHE A 91 -11.15 -0.59 4.06
C PHE A 91 -9.75 0.02 4.26
N MET A 92 -8.79 -0.40 3.45
CA MET A 92 -7.43 0.15 3.46
C MET A 92 -6.89 0.23 2.03
N TRP A 93 -6.08 1.26 1.76
CA TRP A 93 -5.30 1.37 0.53
C TRP A 93 -3.97 0.64 0.65
N VAL A 94 -3.70 -0.28 -0.26
CA VAL A 94 -2.43 -1.03 -0.29
C VAL A 94 -1.97 -1.29 -1.72
N SER A 95 -0.67 -1.55 -1.88
CA SER A 95 -0.17 -2.19 -3.10
C SER A 95 -0.79 -3.58 -3.25
N PRO A 96 -0.85 -4.15 -4.47
CA PRO A 96 -1.35 -5.50 -4.67
C PRO A 96 -0.74 -6.49 -3.68
N ALA A 97 -1.59 -7.14 -2.88
CA ALA A 97 -1.21 -8.08 -1.83
C ALA A 97 -1.18 -9.52 -2.36
N PRO A 98 -0.30 -10.38 -1.81
CA PRO A 98 -0.29 -11.81 -2.14
C PRO A 98 -1.62 -12.48 -1.81
N GLU A 99 -2.07 -13.40 -2.66
CA GLU A 99 -3.31 -14.15 -2.47
C GLU A 99 -3.34 -14.95 -1.16
N SER A 100 -2.17 -15.45 -0.74
CA SER A 100 -2.03 -16.15 0.54
C SER A 100 -2.37 -15.29 1.76
N VAL A 101 -2.08 -13.99 1.69
CA VAL A 101 -2.45 -13.03 2.75
C VAL A 101 -3.95 -12.77 2.70
N LEU A 102 -4.51 -12.55 1.53
CA LEU A 102 -5.95 -12.31 1.38
C LEU A 102 -6.75 -13.50 1.92
N LYS A 103 -6.40 -14.72 1.53
CA LYS A 103 -7.06 -15.95 2.03
C LYS A 103 -6.93 -16.14 3.53
N ARG A 104 -5.75 -15.85 4.10
CA ARG A 104 -5.51 -16.03 5.55
C ARG A 104 -6.47 -15.18 6.39
N TYR A 105 -6.81 -14.00 5.93
CA TYR A 105 -7.60 -13.02 6.69
C TYR A 105 -9.02 -12.84 6.14
N ASN A 106 -9.48 -13.68 5.21
CA ASN A 106 -10.78 -13.55 4.52
C ASN A 106 -10.98 -12.16 3.94
N LEU A 107 -9.97 -11.67 3.22
CA LEU A 107 -9.96 -10.35 2.61
C LEU A 107 -10.06 -10.45 1.09
N VAL A 108 -10.64 -9.43 0.49
CA VAL A 108 -10.64 -9.22 -0.95
C VAL A 108 -9.92 -7.94 -1.32
N GLN A 109 -9.43 -7.90 -2.54
CA GLN A 109 -8.77 -6.71 -3.08
C GLN A 109 -9.45 -6.25 -4.36
N LYS A 110 -9.78 -4.97 -4.44
CA LYS A 110 -10.51 -4.34 -5.53
C LYS A 110 -9.82 -3.06 -6.02
N LYS A 111 -9.95 -2.79 -7.31
CA LYS A 111 -9.53 -1.49 -7.88
C LYS A 111 -10.58 -0.44 -7.60
N CYS A 112 -10.13 0.79 -7.30
CA CYS A 112 -10.95 1.97 -7.35
C CYS A 112 -10.75 2.63 -8.71
N VAL A 113 -11.82 2.83 -9.47
CA VAL A 113 -11.74 3.34 -10.85
C VAL A 113 -11.25 4.79 -10.93
N ASP A 114 -11.44 5.55 -9.86
CA ASP A 114 -11.02 6.95 -9.77
C ASP A 114 -9.56 7.10 -9.39
N ASN A 115 -8.93 6.05 -8.81
CA ASN A 115 -7.52 6.10 -8.44
C ASN A 115 -6.64 5.88 -9.68
N LYS A 116 -6.14 6.97 -10.25
CA LYS A 116 -5.21 6.98 -11.40
C LYS A 116 -3.74 7.14 -10.98
N LYS A 117 -3.46 7.22 -9.69
CA LYS A 117 -2.12 7.48 -9.17
C LYS A 117 -1.22 6.26 -9.30
N ILE A 118 -0.03 6.47 -9.84
CA ILE A 118 1.01 5.44 -9.99
C ILE A 118 2.12 5.71 -8.99
N TYR A 119 2.51 4.69 -8.27
CA TYR A 119 3.58 4.68 -7.30
C TYR A 119 4.76 3.87 -7.81
N LYS A 120 5.95 4.17 -7.31
CA LYS A 120 7.19 3.49 -7.71
C LYS A 120 7.91 2.97 -6.48
N ASP A 121 8.24 1.69 -6.50
CA ASP A 121 9.22 1.13 -5.58
C ASP A 121 10.61 1.35 -6.18
N ILE A 122 11.49 1.96 -5.41
CA ILE A 122 12.86 2.20 -5.81
C ILE A 122 13.82 1.54 -4.83
N LEU A 123 14.89 0.97 -5.36
CA LEU A 123 16.06 0.55 -4.59
C LEU A 123 17.00 1.74 -4.47
N VAL A 124 17.35 2.12 -3.26
CA VAL A 124 18.26 3.23 -2.98
C VAL A 124 19.54 2.70 -2.33
N TYR A 125 20.68 3.12 -2.83
CA TYR A 125 21.99 2.74 -2.29
C TYR A 125 23.01 3.87 -2.43
N LYS A 126 24.11 3.78 -1.69
CA LYS A 126 25.15 4.79 -1.70
C LYS A 126 25.90 4.78 -3.04
N GLN A 127 26.19 5.96 -3.58
CA GLN A 127 27.02 6.10 -4.78
C GLN A 127 28.38 5.40 -4.58
N GLY A 128 28.79 4.61 -5.59
CA GLY A 128 30.02 3.83 -5.52
C GLY A 128 29.91 2.51 -4.72
N TYR A 129 28.75 2.20 -4.12
CA TYR A 129 28.53 0.90 -3.50
C TYR A 129 28.54 -0.22 -4.54
N LYS A 130 29.37 -1.23 -4.31
CA LYS A 130 29.43 -2.42 -5.17
C LYS A 130 28.52 -3.50 -4.58
N LEU A 131 27.48 -3.87 -5.32
CA LEU A 131 26.56 -4.92 -4.93
C LEU A 131 27.31 -6.25 -4.73
N SER A 132 27.17 -6.84 -3.55
CA SER A 132 27.65 -8.19 -3.26
C SER A 132 26.79 -9.24 -3.97
N GLU A 133 27.22 -10.50 -3.98
CA GLU A 133 26.44 -11.60 -4.55
C GLU A 133 25.10 -11.82 -3.81
N ILE A 134 25.06 -11.55 -2.51
CA ILE A 134 23.82 -11.66 -1.73
C ILE A 134 22.85 -10.52 -2.07
N ASP A 135 23.34 -9.31 -2.28
CA ASP A 135 22.52 -8.17 -2.72
C ASP A 135 21.87 -8.46 -4.07
N LYS A 136 22.64 -8.97 -5.03
CA LYS A 136 22.13 -9.35 -6.35
C LYS A 136 21.04 -10.42 -6.26
N LYS A 137 21.25 -11.47 -5.45
CA LYS A 137 20.25 -12.51 -5.20
C LYS A 137 18.99 -11.94 -4.57
N PHE A 138 19.13 -11.06 -3.58
CA PHE A 138 17.99 -10.39 -2.96
C PHE A 138 17.18 -9.56 -3.96
N ILE A 139 17.86 -8.74 -4.76
CA ILE A 139 17.22 -7.90 -5.77
C ILE A 139 16.48 -8.76 -6.79
N THR A 140 17.10 -9.84 -7.26
CA THR A 140 16.46 -10.79 -8.20
C THR A 140 15.19 -11.37 -7.60
N ALA A 141 15.26 -11.92 -6.39
CA ALA A 141 14.11 -12.51 -5.70
C ALA A 141 13.00 -11.47 -5.44
N LEU A 142 13.37 -10.24 -5.08
CA LEU A 142 12.42 -9.14 -4.89
C LEU A 142 11.68 -8.79 -6.20
N CYS A 143 12.41 -8.64 -7.31
CA CYS A 143 11.82 -8.35 -8.61
C CYS A 143 10.89 -9.48 -9.09
N GLU A 144 11.29 -10.74 -8.90
CA GLU A 144 10.45 -11.90 -9.24
C GLU A 144 9.16 -11.94 -8.40
N SER A 145 9.27 -11.73 -7.09
CA SER A 145 8.13 -11.66 -6.19
C SER A 145 7.16 -10.54 -6.58
N LYS A 146 7.67 -9.36 -6.89
CA LYS A 146 6.85 -8.22 -7.34
C LYS A 146 6.14 -8.52 -8.66
N ARG A 147 6.84 -9.06 -9.66
CA ARG A 147 6.22 -9.45 -10.95
C ARG A 147 5.08 -10.43 -10.75
N LYS A 148 5.30 -11.48 -9.96
CA LYS A 148 4.29 -12.49 -9.66
C LYS A 148 3.02 -11.88 -9.05
N ASN A 149 3.16 -10.95 -8.12
CA ASN A 149 2.03 -10.32 -7.44
C ASN A 149 1.33 -9.25 -8.30
N LEU A 150 2.03 -8.62 -9.25
CA LEU A 150 1.46 -7.59 -10.12
C LEU A 150 0.83 -8.16 -11.38
N GLN A 151 1.32 -9.31 -11.91
CA GLN A 151 0.83 -9.92 -13.16
C GLN A 151 -0.40 -10.80 -12.95
N ASN A 152 -0.62 -11.33 -11.76
CA ASN A 152 -1.76 -12.21 -11.46
C ASN A 152 -3.09 -11.45 -11.22
N LYS A 153 -3.19 -10.22 -11.68
CA LYS A 153 -4.35 -9.33 -11.49
C LYS A 153 -4.52 -8.41 -12.70
#